data_55c39fbd74e2074461383f1912e733bf
#
_entry.id   55c39fbd74e2074461383f1912e733bf
#
_cell.length_a   1.000
_cell.length_b   1.000
_cell.length_c   1.000
_cell.angle_alpha   90.00
_cell.angle_beta   90.00
_cell.angle_gamma   90.00
#
_symmetry.space_group_name_H-M   'P 1'
#
loop_
_entity.id
_entity.type
_entity.pdbx_description
1 polymer ?
#
loop_
_entity_poly.entity_id
_entity_poly.type
_entity_poly.pdbx_seq_one_letter_code
_entity_poly.pdbx_strand_id
1 'polypeptide(L)'
;MSSEPSRLQVFFTVLLGYGVARPYKRYVDSFGLTDNEVVLDYGSGSGRISRHIAERLLLGKGHLTCVDVSKVWMETIQKRLKKYPNVDYQLGDIAALDIADNAYDIVVVHFVLHHVEMDQRQEKVDILVRKLKPRGRLFIREPTRAEHGTPTAEIRALMSAAGLHERESRMTRSLMGEVFEGVFDKASV
;
A
#
# COMPACT_ATOMS: atom_id res chain seq x y z
N MET A 1 -15.83 10.43 4.18
CA MET A 1 -15.98 9.72 2.88
C MET A 1 -15.18 10.47 1.84
N SER A 2 -14.04 9.96 1.39
CA SER A 2 -13.31 10.56 0.28
C SER A 2 -14.19 10.48 -0.97
N SER A 3 -14.41 11.63 -1.63
CA SER A 3 -15.20 11.67 -2.86
C SER A 3 -14.50 10.84 -3.95
N GLU A 4 -15.27 10.06 -4.71
CA GLU A 4 -14.76 9.35 -5.89
C GLU A 4 -14.00 10.34 -6.81
N PRO A 5 -12.78 10.02 -7.23
CA PRO A 5 -12.02 10.90 -8.11
C PRO A 5 -12.71 11.00 -9.48
N SER A 6 -12.76 12.20 -10.04
CA SER A 6 -13.28 12.37 -11.39
C SER A 6 -12.36 11.67 -12.42
N ARG A 7 -12.91 11.23 -13.54
CA ARG A 7 -12.12 10.61 -14.64
C ARG A 7 -11.00 11.51 -15.13
N LEU A 8 -11.19 12.83 -15.07
CA LEU A 8 -10.17 13.81 -15.44
C LEU A 8 -9.01 13.84 -14.44
N GLN A 9 -9.31 13.81 -13.12
CA GLN A 9 -8.29 13.70 -12.07
C GLN A 9 -7.48 12.41 -12.21
N VAL A 10 -8.16 11.29 -12.49
CA VAL A 10 -7.49 10.01 -12.76
C VAL A 10 -6.56 10.10 -13.97
N PHE A 11 -7.03 10.69 -15.08
CA PHE A 11 -6.22 10.86 -16.28
C PHE A 11 -4.96 11.68 -16.01
N PHE A 12 -5.07 12.83 -15.35
CA PHE A 12 -3.90 13.64 -14.99
C PHE A 12 -2.97 12.93 -14.01
N THR A 13 -3.53 12.22 -13.02
CA THR A 13 -2.72 11.43 -12.07
C THR A 13 -1.92 10.33 -12.78
N VAL A 14 -2.54 9.62 -13.72
CA VAL A 14 -1.85 8.60 -14.53
C VAL A 14 -0.79 9.23 -15.42
N LEU A 15 -1.12 10.31 -16.13
CA LEU A 15 -0.21 10.99 -17.07
C LEU A 15 1.03 11.54 -16.37
N LEU A 16 0.86 12.27 -15.28
CA LEU A 16 1.98 12.79 -14.47
C LEU A 16 2.82 11.66 -13.84
N GLY A 17 2.23 10.49 -13.64
CA GLY A 17 2.91 9.33 -13.09
C GLY A 17 3.98 8.71 -14.01
N TYR A 18 3.94 8.94 -15.31
CA TYR A 18 4.98 8.43 -16.21
C TYR A 18 6.34 9.10 -15.99
N GLY A 19 6.37 10.39 -15.61
CA GLY A 19 7.62 11.12 -15.35
C GLY A 19 8.33 10.73 -14.05
N VAL A 20 7.66 10.03 -13.13
CA VAL A 20 8.18 9.66 -11.79
C VAL A 20 8.29 8.15 -11.57
N ALA A 21 8.36 7.36 -12.61
CA ALA A 21 8.43 5.89 -12.51
C ALA A 21 9.66 5.38 -11.72
N ARG A 22 10.82 6.05 -11.86
CA ARG A 22 12.07 5.65 -11.17
C ARG A 22 11.98 5.67 -9.63
N PRO A 23 11.45 6.71 -8.98
CA PRO A 23 11.25 6.72 -7.52
C PRO A 23 10.37 5.57 -7.02
N TYR A 24 9.28 5.25 -7.71
CA TYR A 24 8.38 4.14 -7.32
C TYR A 24 9.06 2.78 -7.46
N LYS A 25 9.81 2.58 -8.56
CA LYS A 25 10.60 1.37 -8.74
C LYS A 25 11.62 1.18 -7.60
N ARG A 26 12.39 2.24 -7.27
CA ARG A 26 13.36 2.19 -6.15
C ARG A 26 12.69 1.86 -4.82
N TYR A 27 11.50 2.40 -4.56
CA TYR A 27 10.75 2.09 -3.36
C TYR A 27 10.35 0.61 -3.32
N VAL A 28 9.85 0.05 -4.41
CA VAL A 28 9.55 -1.40 -4.49
C VAL A 28 10.81 -2.26 -4.42
N ASP A 29 11.92 -1.84 -5.03
CA ASP A 29 13.20 -2.54 -4.93
C ASP A 29 13.69 -2.65 -3.46
N SER A 30 13.34 -1.68 -2.58
CA SER A 30 13.67 -1.74 -1.15
C SER A 30 12.85 -2.78 -0.35
N PHE A 31 11.78 -3.34 -0.91
CA PHE A 31 11.01 -4.40 -0.25
C PHE A 31 11.78 -5.73 -0.12
N GLY A 32 12.86 -5.89 -0.90
CA GLY A 32 13.64 -7.12 -0.92
C GLY A 32 12.81 -8.32 -1.34
N LEU A 33 11.97 -8.16 -2.38
CA LEU A 33 11.16 -9.25 -2.91
C LEU A 33 12.06 -10.32 -3.56
N THR A 34 11.80 -11.58 -3.19
CA THR A 34 12.47 -12.76 -3.72
C THR A 34 11.70 -13.44 -4.84
N ASP A 35 10.60 -12.84 -5.30
CA ASP A 35 9.68 -13.27 -6.36
C ASP A 35 8.59 -14.32 -5.98
N ASN A 36 8.56 -14.79 -4.72
CA ASN A 36 7.60 -15.80 -4.26
C ASN A 36 6.63 -15.29 -3.18
N GLU A 37 6.74 -14.03 -2.78
CA GLU A 37 5.90 -13.45 -1.71
C GLU A 37 4.45 -13.29 -2.17
N VAL A 38 3.54 -13.46 -1.22
CA VAL A 38 2.14 -13.04 -1.35
C VAL A 38 2.02 -11.64 -0.76
N VAL A 39 1.65 -10.68 -1.59
CA VAL A 39 1.64 -9.25 -1.25
C VAL A 39 0.22 -8.69 -1.29
N LEU A 40 -0.16 -7.92 -0.29
CA LEU A 40 -1.37 -7.11 -0.24
C LEU A 40 -1.01 -5.63 -0.43
N ASP A 41 -1.54 -4.98 -1.46
CA ASP A 41 -1.41 -3.54 -1.71
C ASP A 41 -2.72 -2.85 -1.34
N TYR A 42 -2.75 -2.23 -0.16
CA TYR A 42 -3.93 -1.57 0.40
C TYR A 42 -4.00 -0.11 -0.07
N GLY A 43 -5.14 0.26 -0.68
CA GLY A 43 -5.33 1.54 -1.34
C GLY A 43 -4.49 1.64 -2.62
N SER A 44 -4.54 0.61 -3.46
CA SER A 44 -3.68 0.45 -4.64
C SER A 44 -3.81 1.56 -5.69
N GLY A 45 -4.90 2.33 -5.67
CA GLY A 45 -5.14 3.51 -6.51
C GLY A 45 -4.91 3.23 -7.99
N SER A 46 -4.06 4.02 -8.63
CA SER A 46 -3.73 3.86 -10.04
C SER A 46 -2.74 2.72 -10.35
N GLY A 47 -2.33 1.92 -9.36
CA GLY A 47 -1.39 0.81 -9.54
C GLY A 47 0.05 1.24 -9.84
N ARG A 48 0.51 2.36 -9.30
CA ARG A 48 1.88 2.85 -9.56
C ARG A 48 2.94 1.93 -8.99
N ILE A 49 2.80 1.56 -7.71
CA ILE A 49 3.70 0.61 -7.07
C ILE A 49 3.30 -0.82 -7.39
N SER A 50 1.99 -1.11 -7.43
CA SER A 50 1.43 -2.44 -7.74
C SER A 50 2.02 -3.02 -9.03
N ARG A 51 2.22 -2.18 -10.07
CA ARG A 51 2.87 -2.61 -11.31
C ARG A 51 4.27 -3.16 -11.08
N HIS A 52 5.10 -2.46 -10.30
CA HIS A 52 6.48 -2.88 -10.05
C HIS A 52 6.54 -4.12 -9.15
N ILE A 53 5.59 -4.24 -8.21
CA ILE A 53 5.42 -5.44 -7.38
C ILE A 53 5.02 -6.63 -8.28
N ALA A 54 3.96 -6.49 -9.09
CA ALA A 54 3.49 -7.54 -9.99
C ALA A 54 4.58 -8.03 -10.96
N GLU A 55 5.36 -7.08 -11.52
CA GLU A 55 6.47 -7.36 -12.43
C GLU A 55 7.58 -8.17 -11.74
N ARG A 56 7.88 -7.88 -10.47
CA ARG A 56 8.88 -8.60 -9.69
C ARG A 56 8.41 -10.01 -9.33
N LEU A 57 7.18 -10.13 -8.85
CA LEU A 57 6.58 -11.41 -8.44
C LEU A 57 6.33 -12.36 -9.62
N LEU A 58 6.20 -11.84 -10.84
CA LEU A 58 6.00 -12.64 -12.06
C LEU A 58 7.23 -13.51 -12.41
N LEU A 59 8.41 -13.21 -11.85
CA LEU A 59 9.62 -13.99 -12.06
C LEU A 59 9.58 -15.33 -11.32
N GLY A 60 8.73 -15.48 -10.31
CA GLY A 60 8.54 -16.69 -9.51
C GLY A 60 7.09 -17.12 -9.41
N LYS A 61 6.65 -17.47 -8.20
CA LYS A 61 5.28 -17.91 -7.88
C LYS A 61 4.54 -16.89 -6.99
N GLY A 62 5.10 -15.70 -6.84
CA GLY A 62 4.52 -14.66 -6.00
C GLY A 62 3.21 -14.12 -6.56
N HIS A 63 2.39 -13.58 -5.68
CA HIS A 63 1.05 -13.09 -5.99
C HIS A 63 0.79 -11.74 -5.36
N LEU A 64 0.03 -10.88 -6.06
CA LEU A 64 -0.36 -9.55 -5.60
C LEU A 64 -1.88 -9.44 -5.52
N THR A 65 -2.39 -9.04 -4.36
CA THR A 65 -3.79 -8.63 -4.19
C THR A 65 -3.85 -7.11 -4.06
N CYS A 66 -4.55 -6.45 -4.99
CA CYS A 66 -4.79 -5.02 -4.97
C CYS A 66 -6.16 -4.72 -4.36
N VAL A 67 -6.20 -3.90 -3.31
CA VAL A 67 -7.44 -3.48 -2.63
C VAL A 67 -7.63 -1.98 -2.80
N ASP A 68 -8.83 -1.55 -3.18
CA ASP A 68 -9.20 -0.13 -3.20
C ASP A 68 -10.71 0.03 -3.00
N VAL A 69 -11.14 1.10 -2.33
CA VAL A 69 -12.56 1.42 -2.13
C VAL A 69 -13.18 2.11 -3.34
N SER A 70 -12.36 2.71 -4.20
CA SER A 70 -12.81 3.49 -5.37
C SER A 70 -12.97 2.59 -6.59
N LYS A 71 -14.19 2.54 -7.12
CA LYS A 71 -14.48 1.84 -8.38
C LYS A 71 -13.66 2.38 -9.55
N VAL A 72 -13.47 3.69 -9.61
CA VAL A 72 -12.72 4.35 -10.71
C VAL A 72 -11.25 3.97 -10.67
N TRP A 73 -10.64 3.91 -9.49
CA TRP A 73 -9.27 3.43 -9.34
C TRP A 73 -9.16 1.94 -9.66
N MET A 74 -10.11 1.14 -9.20
CA MET A 74 -10.12 -0.30 -9.50
C MET A 74 -10.23 -0.60 -11.00
N GLU A 75 -11.09 0.09 -11.74
CA GLU A 75 -11.16 -0.02 -13.20
C GLU A 75 -9.85 0.42 -13.88
N THR A 76 -9.19 1.43 -13.32
CA THR A 76 -7.93 1.96 -13.86
C THR A 76 -6.78 0.97 -13.65
N ILE A 77 -6.64 0.40 -12.45
CA ILE A 77 -5.57 -0.55 -12.16
C ILE A 77 -5.75 -1.86 -12.92
N GLN A 78 -6.97 -2.38 -13.05
CA GLN A 78 -7.27 -3.56 -13.84
C GLN A 78 -6.83 -3.42 -15.31
N LYS A 79 -7.13 -2.27 -15.93
CA LYS A 79 -6.66 -1.95 -17.30
C LYS A 79 -5.14 -1.88 -17.38
N ARG A 80 -4.50 -1.26 -16.38
CA ARG A 80 -3.06 -1.04 -16.34
C ARG A 80 -2.27 -2.34 -16.13
N LEU A 81 -2.79 -3.23 -15.29
CA LEU A 81 -2.12 -4.47 -14.90
C LEU A 81 -2.64 -5.71 -15.64
N LYS A 82 -3.50 -5.56 -16.65
CA LYS A 82 -4.15 -6.67 -17.38
C LYS A 82 -3.19 -7.75 -17.93
N LYS A 83 -1.92 -7.40 -18.12
CA LYS A 83 -0.90 -8.32 -18.64
C LYS A 83 -0.23 -9.18 -17.55
N TYR A 84 -0.51 -8.91 -16.27
CA TYR A 84 0.06 -9.63 -15.15
C TYR A 84 -0.95 -10.66 -14.60
N PRO A 85 -0.78 -11.96 -14.87
CA PRO A 85 -1.72 -12.99 -14.44
C PRO A 85 -1.64 -13.30 -12.93
N ASN A 86 -0.63 -12.77 -12.25
CA ASN A 86 -0.37 -12.94 -10.83
C ASN A 86 -0.95 -11.80 -9.97
N VAL A 87 -2.04 -11.14 -10.44
CA VAL A 87 -2.68 -10.03 -9.74
C VAL A 87 -4.16 -10.26 -9.59
N ASP A 88 -4.65 -10.20 -8.34
CA ASP A 88 -6.06 -10.16 -7.99
C ASP A 88 -6.51 -8.77 -7.56
N TYR A 89 -7.81 -8.50 -7.67
CA TYR A 89 -8.41 -7.19 -7.43
C TYR A 89 -9.63 -7.33 -6.51
N GLN A 90 -9.66 -6.55 -5.44
CA GLN A 90 -10.72 -6.51 -4.45
C GLN A 90 -11.25 -5.08 -4.30
N LEU A 91 -12.47 -4.84 -4.76
CA LEU A 91 -13.14 -3.54 -4.63
C LEU A 91 -13.96 -3.51 -3.35
N GLY A 92 -13.61 -2.64 -2.43
CA GLY A 92 -14.36 -2.44 -1.19
C GLY A 92 -13.50 -2.02 -0.01
N ASP A 93 -14.15 -1.80 1.12
CA ASP A 93 -13.46 -1.57 2.38
C ASP A 93 -12.84 -2.88 2.89
N ILE A 94 -11.58 -2.83 3.30
CA ILE A 94 -10.83 -3.99 3.81
C ILE A 94 -11.54 -4.68 5.00
N ALA A 95 -12.34 -3.95 5.77
CA ALA A 95 -13.12 -4.49 6.87
C ALA A 95 -14.31 -5.36 6.43
N ALA A 96 -14.80 -5.14 5.21
CA ALA A 96 -15.94 -5.86 4.65
C ALA A 96 -15.56 -6.94 3.63
N LEU A 97 -14.28 -6.99 3.22
CA LEU A 97 -13.80 -7.94 2.23
C LEU A 97 -13.42 -9.28 2.87
N ASP A 98 -13.79 -10.38 2.21
CA ASP A 98 -13.40 -11.73 2.59
C ASP A 98 -11.95 -12.03 2.14
N ILE A 99 -11.00 -11.43 2.84
CA ILE A 99 -9.57 -11.63 2.65
C ILE A 99 -9.03 -12.43 3.84
N ALA A 100 -8.36 -13.54 3.56
CA ALA A 100 -7.87 -14.45 4.59
C ALA A 100 -6.85 -13.79 5.52
N ASP A 101 -6.95 -14.11 6.82
CA ASP A 101 -5.96 -13.73 7.82
C ASP A 101 -4.70 -14.60 7.69
N ASN A 102 -3.55 -14.07 8.11
CA ASN A 102 -2.24 -14.74 8.04
C ASN A 102 -1.89 -15.29 6.65
N ALA A 103 -2.30 -14.60 5.59
CA ALA A 103 -2.12 -15.02 4.20
C ALA A 103 -0.98 -14.30 3.47
N TYR A 104 -0.56 -13.14 3.95
CA TYR A 104 0.37 -12.27 3.23
C TYR A 104 1.73 -12.19 3.91
N ASP A 105 2.78 -12.31 3.12
CA ASP A 105 4.17 -12.09 3.55
C ASP A 105 4.46 -10.60 3.72
N ILE A 106 3.82 -9.78 2.88
CA ILE A 106 3.99 -8.34 2.85
C ILE A 106 2.63 -7.65 2.71
N VAL A 107 2.42 -6.60 3.50
CA VAL A 107 1.36 -5.61 3.32
C VAL A 107 1.99 -4.27 2.98
N VAL A 108 1.46 -3.59 1.98
CA VAL A 108 1.92 -2.27 1.54
C VAL A 108 0.82 -1.24 1.74
N VAL A 109 1.17 -0.12 2.37
CA VAL A 109 0.33 1.07 2.55
C VAL A 109 1.07 2.26 1.95
N HIS A 110 0.59 2.74 0.78
CA HIS A 110 1.30 3.77 0.04
C HIS A 110 0.42 4.96 -0.27
N PHE A 111 0.54 6.03 0.52
CA PHE A 111 -0.27 7.24 0.43
C PHE A 111 -1.76 6.98 0.63
N VAL A 112 -2.11 6.33 1.74
CA VAL A 112 -3.47 5.88 2.04
C VAL A 112 -4.00 6.40 3.37
N LEU A 113 -3.22 6.29 4.46
CA LEU A 113 -3.74 6.59 5.80
C LEU A 113 -4.25 8.03 5.95
N HIS A 114 -3.65 8.98 5.24
CA HIS A 114 -4.10 10.36 5.25
C HIS A 114 -5.48 10.58 4.61
N HIS A 115 -6.01 9.59 3.88
CA HIS A 115 -7.38 9.58 3.35
C HIS A 115 -8.37 8.84 4.24
N VAL A 116 -7.88 8.12 5.25
CA VAL A 116 -8.71 7.41 6.22
C VAL A 116 -9.06 8.36 7.37
N GLU A 117 -10.34 8.40 7.76
CA GLU A 117 -10.78 9.18 8.91
C GLU A 117 -9.98 8.79 10.16
N MET A 118 -9.60 9.79 10.96
CA MET A 118 -8.63 9.63 12.05
C MET A 118 -9.06 8.55 13.06
N ASP A 119 -10.34 8.51 13.39
CA ASP A 119 -10.95 7.54 14.32
C ASP A 119 -10.99 6.10 13.77
N GLN A 120 -10.85 5.92 12.45
CA GLN A 120 -10.87 4.62 11.79
C GLN A 120 -9.46 4.07 11.48
N ARG A 121 -8.42 4.89 11.60
CA ARG A 121 -7.05 4.51 11.20
C ARG A 121 -6.54 3.29 11.96
N GLN A 122 -6.77 3.24 13.29
CA GLN A 122 -6.33 2.11 14.10
C GLN A 122 -7.00 0.81 13.67
N GLU A 123 -8.33 0.83 13.48
CA GLU A 123 -9.06 -0.34 13.01
C GLU A 123 -8.52 -0.87 11.69
N LYS A 124 -8.23 0.02 10.71
CA LYS A 124 -7.69 -0.40 9.43
C LYS A 124 -6.29 -1.02 9.58
N VAL A 125 -5.43 -0.42 10.40
CA VAL A 125 -4.10 -0.97 10.67
C VAL A 125 -4.20 -2.34 11.34
N ASP A 126 -5.07 -2.51 12.34
CA ASP A 126 -5.29 -3.78 13.03
C ASP A 126 -5.76 -4.89 12.06
N ILE A 127 -6.67 -4.55 11.13
CA ILE A 127 -7.12 -5.46 10.09
C ILE A 127 -5.94 -5.86 9.19
N LEU A 128 -5.15 -4.91 8.71
CA LEU A 128 -4.01 -5.17 7.84
C LEU A 128 -2.96 -6.06 8.53
N VAL A 129 -2.72 -5.85 9.83
CA VAL A 129 -1.80 -6.68 10.62
C VAL A 129 -2.33 -8.12 10.77
N ARG A 130 -3.65 -8.32 10.91
CA ARG A 130 -4.22 -9.68 10.89
C ARG A 130 -3.98 -10.41 9.57
N LYS A 131 -3.96 -9.69 8.43
CA LYS A 131 -3.69 -10.29 7.12
C LYS A 131 -2.23 -10.75 6.97
N LEU A 132 -1.29 -10.14 7.69
CA LEU A 132 0.11 -10.55 7.68
C LEU A 132 0.30 -11.91 8.35
N LYS A 133 1.10 -12.76 7.72
CA LYS A 133 1.67 -13.98 8.32
C LYS A 133 2.51 -13.63 9.56
N PRO A 134 2.76 -14.57 10.49
CA PRO A 134 3.86 -14.45 11.46
C PRO A 134 5.18 -14.11 10.74
N ARG A 135 5.96 -13.18 11.25
CA ARG A 135 7.19 -12.62 10.61
C ARG A 135 6.94 -11.86 9.30
N GLY A 136 5.68 -11.61 8.94
CA GLY A 136 5.33 -10.76 7.80
C GLY A 136 5.74 -9.30 8.04
N ARG A 137 5.84 -8.53 6.96
CA ARG A 137 6.30 -7.13 7.00
C ARG A 137 5.25 -6.18 6.46
N LEU A 138 5.07 -5.05 7.15
CA LEU A 138 4.28 -3.93 6.65
C LEU A 138 5.21 -2.82 6.17
N PHE A 139 5.06 -2.44 4.92
CA PHE A 139 5.72 -1.27 4.32
C PHE A 139 4.73 -0.12 4.26
N ILE A 140 5.10 1.01 4.84
CA ILE A 140 4.28 2.22 4.79
C ILE A 140 5.07 3.38 4.20
N ARG A 141 4.40 4.16 3.35
CA ARG A 141 4.91 5.42 2.82
C ARG A 141 3.80 6.45 2.83
N GLU A 142 3.98 7.52 3.64
CA GLU A 142 2.94 8.53 3.88
C GLU A 142 3.51 9.95 3.89
N PRO A 143 2.78 10.95 3.34
CA PRO A 143 3.13 12.34 3.52
C PRO A 143 2.91 12.71 5.00
N THR A 144 3.78 13.58 5.55
CA THR A 144 3.79 13.88 6.98
C THR A 144 3.37 15.31 7.33
N ARG A 145 2.97 16.12 6.35
CA ARG A 145 2.49 17.49 6.60
C ARG A 145 1.16 17.46 7.35
N ALA A 146 1.04 18.28 8.40
CA ALA A 146 -0.13 18.30 9.28
C ALA A 146 -1.47 18.53 8.57
N GLU A 147 -1.46 19.31 7.47
CA GLU A 147 -2.69 19.67 6.75
C GLU A 147 -3.19 18.59 5.78
N HIS A 148 -2.28 17.74 5.26
CA HIS A 148 -2.59 16.78 4.18
C HIS A 148 -1.82 15.46 4.32
N GLY A 149 -1.44 15.08 5.53
CA GLY A 149 -0.64 13.89 5.77
C GLY A 149 -0.98 13.22 7.10
N THR A 150 -0.22 12.18 7.42
CA THR A 150 -0.26 11.51 8.72
C THR A 150 1.06 11.78 9.44
N PRO A 151 1.05 12.47 10.60
CA PRO A 151 2.27 12.75 11.35
C PRO A 151 3.07 11.49 11.68
N THR A 152 4.39 11.55 11.60
CA THR A 152 5.28 10.40 11.87
C THR A 152 5.03 9.76 13.23
N ALA A 153 4.77 10.58 14.27
CA ALA A 153 4.47 10.08 15.60
C ALA A 153 3.17 9.28 15.65
N GLU A 154 2.13 9.71 14.90
CA GLU A 154 0.87 9.00 14.77
C GLU A 154 1.07 7.66 14.04
N ILE A 155 1.81 7.66 12.91
CA ILE A 155 2.12 6.41 12.18
C ILE A 155 2.76 5.40 13.12
N ARG A 156 3.79 5.80 13.88
CA ARG A 156 4.46 4.92 14.83
C ARG A 156 3.54 4.42 15.94
N ALA A 157 2.67 5.30 16.46
CA ALA A 157 1.71 4.94 17.49
C ALA A 157 0.70 3.89 16.99
N LEU A 158 0.15 4.07 15.78
CA LEU A 158 -0.77 3.13 15.15
C LEU A 158 -0.12 1.75 14.93
N MET A 159 1.10 1.72 14.40
CA MET A 159 1.82 0.48 14.14
C MET A 159 2.18 -0.26 15.44
N SER A 160 2.65 0.47 16.46
CA SER A 160 2.99 -0.10 17.77
C SER A 160 1.75 -0.63 18.50
N ALA A 161 0.63 0.11 18.47
CA ALA A 161 -0.64 -0.33 19.06
C ALA A 161 -1.18 -1.62 18.39
N ALA A 162 -0.93 -1.81 17.10
CA ALA A 162 -1.26 -3.02 16.37
C ALA A 162 -0.26 -4.19 16.58
N GLY A 163 0.74 -4.04 17.44
CA GLY A 163 1.73 -5.08 17.76
C GLY A 163 2.85 -5.23 16.72
N LEU A 164 3.08 -4.22 15.90
CA LEU A 164 4.20 -4.19 14.97
C LEU A 164 5.44 -3.52 15.60
N HIS A 165 6.60 -3.98 15.21
CA HIS A 165 7.91 -3.43 15.61
C HIS A 165 8.58 -2.72 14.43
N GLU A 166 8.96 -1.44 14.61
CA GLU A 166 9.70 -0.71 13.59
C GLU A 166 11.06 -1.38 13.36
N ARG A 167 11.31 -1.87 12.14
CA ARG A 167 12.60 -2.40 11.71
C ARG A 167 13.54 -1.28 11.29
N GLU A 168 13.03 -0.42 10.41
CA GLU A 168 13.75 0.72 9.87
C GLU A 168 12.77 1.78 9.37
N SER A 169 13.21 3.02 9.38
CA SER A 169 12.47 4.12 8.78
C SER A 169 13.40 5.23 8.30
N ARG A 170 12.88 6.06 7.40
CA ARG A 170 13.58 7.26 6.92
C ARG A 170 12.59 8.33 6.48
N MET A 171 13.06 9.58 6.52
CA MET A 171 12.37 10.69 5.89
C MET A 171 12.92 10.90 4.48
N THR A 172 12.01 11.02 3.52
CA THR A 172 12.33 11.29 2.12
C THR A 172 11.55 12.50 1.63
N ARG A 173 11.80 12.95 0.40
CA ARG A 173 11.04 14.03 -0.22
C ARG A 173 10.37 13.56 -1.49
N SER A 174 9.12 13.98 -1.67
CA SER A 174 8.33 13.81 -2.89
C SER A 174 7.84 15.16 -3.40
N LEU A 175 7.10 15.17 -4.51
CA LEU A 175 6.38 16.36 -4.97
C LEU A 175 5.33 16.85 -3.95
N MET A 176 4.88 15.98 -3.05
CA MET A 176 3.93 16.28 -1.96
C MET A 176 4.63 16.78 -0.69
N GLY A 177 5.95 16.98 -0.71
CA GLY A 177 6.73 17.41 0.44
C GLY A 177 7.45 16.26 1.14
N GLU A 178 7.60 16.36 2.48
CA GLU A 178 8.23 15.32 3.28
C GLU A 178 7.35 14.08 3.39
N VAL A 179 8.01 12.93 3.32
CA VAL A 179 7.38 11.61 3.30
C VAL A 179 8.12 10.71 4.27
N PHE A 180 7.38 10.07 5.16
CA PHE A 180 7.88 8.98 5.99
C PHE A 180 7.84 7.68 5.19
N GLU A 181 8.92 6.94 5.19
CA GLU A 181 9.02 5.56 4.71
C GLU A 181 9.41 4.68 5.88
N GLY A 182 8.59 3.67 6.20
CA GLY A 182 8.82 2.77 7.32
C GLY A 182 8.59 1.32 6.95
N VAL A 183 9.34 0.43 7.60
CA VAL A 183 9.18 -1.03 7.55
C VAL A 183 8.95 -1.53 8.96
N PHE A 184 7.89 -2.29 9.13
CA PHE A 184 7.47 -2.84 10.42
C PHE A 184 7.32 -4.34 10.34
N ASP A 185 7.81 -5.04 11.36
CA ASP A 185 7.74 -6.51 11.47
C ASP A 185 6.58 -6.94 12.37
N LYS A 186 5.86 -7.98 11.94
CA LYS A 186 4.95 -8.72 12.81
C LYS A 186 5.74 -9.77 13.59
N ALA A 187 5.49 -9.85 14.90
CA ALA A 187 6.13 -10.84 15.75
C ALA A 187 5.85 -12.29 15.29
N SER A 188 6.75 -13.18 15.69
CA SER A 188 6.56 -14.62 15.54
C SER A 188 5.71 -15.08 16.75
N VAL A 189 4.43 -15.24 16.59
CA VAL A 189 3.59 -15.89 17.61
C VAL A 189 3.19 -17.26 17.11
#